data_a3146cab527a035716da86d19432f9f5
#
_entry.id   a3146cab527a035716da86d19432f9f5
#
_cell.length_a   1.000
_cell.length_b   1.000
_cell.length_c   1.000
_cell.angle_alpha   90.00
_cell.angle_beta   90.00
_cell.angle_gamma   90.00
#
_symmetry.space_group_name_H-M   'P 1'
#
loop_
_entity.id
_entity.type
_entity.pdbx_description
1 polymer ?
#
loop_
_entity_poly.entity_id
_entity_poly.type
_entity_poly.pdbx_seq_one_letter_code
_entity_poly.pdbx_strand_id
1 'polypeptide(L)'
;MVYKTKNPDQVSWTQKIPQPSLDFIHSFNLPKTAKIIDIGSGDNMLVDYLLEEGFENITVLDISIKALDKVKKRLGEKAQKVNWVVSDITEFQPDSTFDVWHDRATFHFLVTSEQISVYLDRASKYVSDYLIIGTFSEKGPERCSGLPIRKYDEDQMSLSFSDGFKKISCITLDHETPFKTKQNFIYCSFRRI
;
A
#
# COMPACT_ATOMS: atom_id res chain seq x y z
N MET A 1 5.04 -1.40 18.83
CA MET A 1 4.47 -0.20 18.18
C MET A 1 5.61 0.69 17.70
N VAL A 2 5.99 0.56 16.43
CA VAL A 2 7.18 1.19 15.82
C VAL A 2 7.07 2.72 15.78
N TYR A 3 5.89 3.26 15.50
CA TYR A 3 5.67 4.71 15.38
C TYR A 3 5.69 5.51 16.70
N LYS A 4 5.83 4.82 17.83
CA LYS A 4 6.00 5.51 19.15
C LYS A 4 7.42 6.00 19.39
N THR A 5 8.42 5.36 18.78
CA THR A 5 9.83 5.49 19.20
C THR A 5 10.81 5.78 18.07
N LYS A 6 10.37 5.69 16.79
CA LYS A 6 11.27 5.83 15.63
C LYS A 6 10.89 7.00 14.72
N ASN A 7 11.91 7.72 14.27
CA ASN A 7 11.80 8.71 13.20
C ASN A 7 11.80 8.03 11.82
N PRO A 8 11.36 8.72 10.73
CA PRO A 8 11.37 8.16 9.38
C PRO A 8 12.73 7.57 8.96
N ASP A 9 13.83 8.22 9.30
CA ASP A 9 15.20 7.76 8.99
C ASP A 9 15.61 6.50 9.78
N GLN A 10 14.78 6.05 10.70
CA GLN A 10 15.01 4.88 11.55
C GLN A 10 14.15 3.68 11.20
N VAL A 11 13.41 3.76 10.10
CA VAL A 11 12.55 2.67 9.63
C VAL A 11 12.94 2.24 8.22
N SER A 12 13.00 0.93 8.00
CA SER A 12 13.57 0.34 6.78
C SER A 12 12.72 0.56 5.51
N TRP A 13 11.45 0.91 5.64
CA TRP A 13 10.53 1.08 4.51
C TRP A 13 10.41 2.51 3.99
N THR A 14 11.08 3.48 4.62
CA THR A 14 11.02 4.88 4.21
C THR A 14 11.57 5.09 2.81
N GLN A 15 10.80 5.77 1.98
CA GLN A 15 11.19 6.25 0.66
C GLN A 15 10.93 7.76 0.60
N LYS A 16 11.91 8.51 0.11
CA LYS A 16 11.72 9.96 -0.15
C LYS A 16 10.73 10.16 -1.29
N ILE A 17 10.86 9.36 -2.35
CA ILE A 17 9.93 9.32 -3.48
C ILE A 17 9.45 7.87 -3.59
N PRO A 18 8.15 7.59 -3.48
CA PRO A 18 7.60 6.24 -3.63
C PRO A 18 7.47 5.87 -5.12
N GLN A 19 8.60 5.91 -5.85
CA GLN A 19 8.64 5.84 -7.30
C GLN A 19 7.90 4.63 -7.88
N PRO A 20 8.09 3.39 -7.39
CA PRO A 20 7.36 2.25 -7.97
C PRO A 20 5.84 2.41 -7.87
N SER A 21 5.35 2.95 -6.75
CA SER A 21 3.91 3.20 -6.55
C SER A 21 3.38 4.26 -7.52
N LEU A 22 4.13 5.35 -7.69
CA LEU A 22 3.77 6.43 -8.60
C LEU A 22 3.80 5.95 -10.07
N ASP A 23 4.81 5.19 -10.47
CA ASP A 23 4.93 4.66 -11.83
C ASP A 23 3.71 3.79 -12.19
N PHE A 24 3.26 2.92 -11.27
CA PHE A 24 2.05 2.12 -11.49
C PHE A 24 0.81 3.01 -11.60
N ILE A 25 0.61 3.96 -10.70
CA ILE A 25 -0.56 4.86 -10.71
C ILE A 25 -0.57 5.68 -12.02
N HIS A 26 0.58 6.22 -12.43
CA HIS A 26 0.71 7.00 -13.68
C HIS A 26 0.40 6.16 -14.93
N SER A 27 0.78 4.87 -14.93
CA SER A 27 0.53 3.98 -16.07
C SER A 27 -0.95 3.76 -16.37
N PHE A 28 -1.82 4.03 -15.40
CA PHE A 28 -3.28 3.87 -15.57
C PHE A 28 -3.96 5.08 -16.20
N ASN A 29 -3.27 6.21 -16.36
CA ASN A 29 -3.81 7.45 -16.95
C ASN A 29 -5.14 7.90 -16.32
N LEU A 30 -5.19 7.92 -15.01
CA LEU A 30 -6.41 8.19 -14.24
C LEU A 30 -6.83 9.67 -14.32
N PRO A 31 -8.14 9.95 -14.29
CA PRO A 31 -8.63 11.32 -14.04
C PRO A 31 -8.29 11.75 -12.62
N LYS A 32 -8.11 13.05 -12.39
CA LYS A 32 -7.81 13.57 -11.03
C LYS A 32 -8.94 13.36 -10.02
N THR A 33 -10.12 13.05 -10.49
CA THR A 33 -11.31 12.67 -9.69
C THR A 33 -11.33 11.19 -9.30
N ALA A 34 -10.37 10.37 -9.76
CA ALA A 34 -10.30 8.96 -9.39
C ALA A 34 -10.19 8.77 -7.89
N LYS A 35 -10.90 7.79 -7.35
CA LYS A 35 -10.88 7.43 -5.94
C LYS A 35 -9.71 6.49 -5.66
N ILE A 36 -8.72 6.97 -4.94
CA ILE A 36 -7.50 6.21 -4.61
C ILE A 36 -7.49 5.91 -3.11
N ILE A 37 -7.30 4.64 -2.73
CA ILE A 37 -7.02 4.28 -1.34
C ILE A 37 -5.60 3.75 -1.20
N ASP A 38 -4.87 4.26 -0.18
CA ASP A 38 -3.54 3.81 0.23
C ASP A 38 -3.67 3.01 1.54
N ILE A 39 -3.44 1.69 1.46
CA ILE A 39 -3.61 0.73 2.54
C ILE A 39 -2.31 0.56 3.31
N GLY A 40 -2.38 0.71 4.65
CA GLY A 40 -1.21 0.60 5.51
C GLY A 40 -0.16 1.66 5.21
N SER A 41 -0.63 2.85 4.88
CA SER A 41 0.20 3.98 4.46
C SER A 41 1.35 4.28 5.42
N GLY A 42 1.18 4.03 6.72
CA GLY A 42 2.18 4.43 7.70
C GLY A 42 2.42 5.93 7.68
N ASP A 43 3.68 6.31 7.60
CA ASP A 43 4.12 7.70 7.44
C ASP A 43 4.80 7.95 6.06
N ASN A 44 4.42 7.16 5.03
CA ASN A 44 4.95 7.28 3.68
C ASN A 44 4.58 8.61 3.00
N MET A 45 5.20 8.87 1.83
CA MET A 45 5.05 10.13 1.10
C MET A 45 4.05 10.05 -0.06
N LEU A 46 3.38 8.91 -0.29
CA LEU A 46 2.54 8.74 -1.48
C LEU A 46 1.41 9.77 -1.54
N VAL A 47 0.72 9.99 -0.41
CA VAL A 47 -0.38 10.96 -0.33
C VAL A 47 0.08 12.38 -0.64
N ASP A 48 1.31 12.76 -0.28
CA ASP A 48 1.88 14.08 -0.57
C ASP A 48 1.98 14.29 -2.08
N TYR A 49 2.55 13.31 -2.80
CA TYR A 49 2.69 13.36 -4.26
C TYR A 49 1.34 13.33 -4.97
N LEU A 50 0.40 12.48 -4.55
CA LEU A 50 -0.94 12.44 -5.13
C LEU A 50 -1.67 13.78 -5.00
N LEU A 51 -1.55 14.45 -3.85
CA LEU A 51 -2.12 15.78 -3.64
C LEU A 51 -1.42 16.85 -4.49
N GLU A 52 -0.09 16.77 -4.66
CA GLU A 52 0.67 17.69 -5.50
C GLU A 52 0.34 17.53 -6.98
N GLU A 53 0.05 16.32 -7.40
CA GLU A 53 -0.42 16.00 -8.76
C GLU A 53 -1.90 16.34 -9.01
N GLY A 54 -2.62 16.80 -7.98
CA GLY A 54 -4.00 17.27 -8.08
C GLY A 54 -5.07 16.19 -7.99
N PHE A 55 -4.76 15.00 -7.45
CA PHE A 55 -5.81 14.03 -7.13
C PHE A 55 -6.70 14.53 -5.99
N GLU A 56 -8.02 14.38 -6.16
CA GLU A 56 -9.04 15.01 -5.29
C GLU A 56 -9.65 14.04 -4.28
N ASN A 57 -9.68 12.74 -4.59
CA ASN A 57 -10.40 11.73 -3.83
C ASN A 57 -9.43 10.68 -3.25
N ILE A 58 -8.64 11.08 -2.26
CA ILE A 58 -7.64 10.22 -1.64
C ILE A 58 -8.14 9.76 -0.27
N THR A 59 -8.09 8.45 -0.05
CA THR A 59 -8.30 7.83 1.26
C THR A 59 -6.99 7.21 1.72
N VAL A 60 -6.64 7.42 2.98
CA VAL A 60 -5.45 6.84 3.61
C VAL A 60 -5.89 6.00 4.80
N LEU A 61 -5.54 4.72 4.77
CA LEU A 61 -5.87 3.77 5.84
C LEU A 61 -4.61 3.28 6.52
N ASP A 62 -4.60 3.31 7.84
CA ASP A 62 -3.59 2.65 8.67
C ASP A 62 -4.19 2.23 10.01
N ILE A 63 -3.69 1.14 10.58
CA ILE A 63 -4.06 0.71 11.93
C ILE A 63 -3.48 1.64 13.02
N SER A 64 -2.46 2.42 12.69
CA SER A 64 -1.75 3.30 13.60
C SER A 64 -2.20 4.75 13.48
N ILE A 65 -3.08 5.19 14.37
CA ILE A 65 -3.47 6.61 14.47
C ILE A 65 -2.24 7.54 14.55
N LYS A 66 -1.16 7.12 15.22
CA LYS A 66 0.06 7.91 15.33
C LYS A 66 0.82 8.09 14.02
N ALA A 67 0.76 7.10 13.14
CA ALA A 67 1.32 7.22 11.80
C ALA A 67 0.54 8.27 11.01
N LEU A 68 -0.79 8.15 11.01
CA LEU A 68 -1.67 9.11 10.33
C LEU A 68 -1.53 10.53 10.88
N ASP A 69 -1.40 10.71 12.21
CA ASP A 69 -1.21 12.02 12.83
C ASP A 69 0.11 12.68 12.40
N LYS A 70 1.19 11.91 12.20
CA LYS A 70 2.44 12.43 11.63
C LYS A 70 2.24 12.95 10.21
N VAL A 71 1.53 12.19 9.37
CA VAL A 71 1.24 12.59 7.99
C VAL A 71 0.35 13.83 7.96
N LYS A 72 -0.73 13.86 8.75
CA LYS A 72 -1.61 15.04 8.87
C LYS A 72 -0.82 16.29 9.28
N LYS A 73 0.08 16.16 10.27
CA LYS A 73 0.94 17.26 10.70
C LYS A 73 1.88 17.73 9.59
N ARG A 74 2.45 16.81 8.81
CA ARG A 74 3.33 17.11 7.66
C ARG A 74 2.59 17.85 6.56
N LEU A 75 1.38 17.40 6.22
CA LEU A 75 0.54 17.99 5.17
C LEU A 75 -0.05 19.35 5.54
N GLY A 76 -0.18 19.67 6.85
CA GLY A 76 -0.81 20.89 7.31
C GLY A 76 -2.25 21.02 6.80
N GLU A 77 -2.60 22.15 6.21
CA GLU A 77 -3.95 22.41 5.67
C GLU A 77 -4.36 21.43 4.56
N LYS A 78 -3.40 20.91 3.78
CA LYS A 78 -3.69 19.90 2.73
C LYS A 78 -4.31 18.63 3.30
N ALA A 79 -4.09 18.31 4.59
CA ALA A 79 -4.66 17.14 5.24
C ALA A 79 -6.20 17.11 5.23
N GLN A 80 -6.86 18.27 5.11
CA GLN A 80 -8.31 18.39 5.03
C GLN A 80 -8.88 17.82 3.72
N LYS A 81 -8.04 17.64 2.69
CA LYS A 81 -8.42 17.08 1.38
C LYS A 81 -8.36 15.55 1.35
N VAL A 82 -7.96 14.91 2.43
CA VAL A 82 -7.73 13.48 2.51
C VAL A 82 -8.73 12.84 3.47
N ASN A 83 -9.31 11.72 3.08
CA ASN A 83 -10.12 10.90 3.97
C ASN A 83 -9.21 9.97 4.80
N TRP A 84 -9.23 10.10 6.11
CA TRP A 84 -8.38 9.36 7.04
C TRP A 84 -9.14 8.25 7.75
N VAL A 85 -8.67 7.02 7.61
CA VAL A 85 -9.29 5.83 8.21
C VAL A 85 -8.30 5.15 9.14
N VAL A 86 -8.68 5.02 10.42
CA VAL A 86 -7.95 4.20 11.39
C VAL A 86 -8.66 2.86 11.50
N SER A 87 -8.11 1.83 10.86
CA SER A 87 -8.70 0.49 10.86
C SER A 87 -7.66 -0.58 10.57
N ASP A 88 -7.90 -1.79 11.05
CA ASP A 88 -7.31 -3.00 10.48
C ASP A 88 -7.95 -3.25 9.12
N ILE A 89 -7.16 -3.59 8.11
CA ILE A 89 -7.67 -3.87 6.76
C ILE A 89 -8.64 -5.06 6.73
N THR A 90 -8.49 -6.00 7.63
CA THR A 90 -9.38 -7.16 7.74
C THR A 90 -10.75 -6.79 8.33
N GLU A 91 -10.87 -5.64 8.99
CA GLU A 91 -12.13 -5.12 9.56
C GLU A 91 -12.73 -3.99 8.70
N PHE A 92 -11.96 -3.45 7.78
CA PHE A 92 -12.37 -2.29 6.97
C PHE A 92 -13.52 -2.62 6.01
N GLN A 93 -14.60 -1.85 6.11
CA GLN A 93 -15.81 -1.97 5.29
C GLN A 93 -16.25 -0.57 4.82
N PRO A 94 -15.73 -0.09 3.67
CA PRO A 94 -16.13 1.21 3.14
C PRO A 94 -17.52 1.17 2.51
N ASP A 95 -18.17 2.33 2.45
CA ASP A 95 -19.49 2.51 1.83
C ASP A 95 -19.44 2.64 0.30
N SER A 96 -18.25 2.75 -0.28
CA SER A 96 -18.05 2.90 -1.73
C SER A 96 -16.82 2.17 -2.22
N THR A 97 -16.74 1.98 -3.54
CA THR A 97 -15.58 1.39 -4.22
C THR A 97 -14.49 2.42 -4.47
N PHE A 98 -13.29 1.93 -4.78
CA PHE A 98 -12.11 2.71 -5.14
C PHE A 98 -11.66 2.32 -6.56
N ASP A 99 -11.31 3.32 -7.37
CA ASP A 99 -10.76 3.11 -8.71
C ASP A 99 -9.33 2.54 -8.63
N VAL A 100 -8.59 2.92 -7.59
CA VAL A 100 -7.28 2.35 -7.29
C VAL A 100 -7.20 1.95 -5.83
N TRP A 101 -6.81 0.71 -5.59
CA TRP A 101 -6.42 0.19 -4.30
C TRP A 101 -4.92 -0.05 -4.31
N HIS A 102 -4.20 0.75 -3.57
CA HIS A 102 -2.76 0.65 -3.42
C HIS A 102 -2.41 0.07 -2.04
N ASP A 103 -1.60 -0.95 -2.03
CA ASP A 103 -1.05 -1.56 -0.81
C ASP A 103 0.45 -1.72 -0.99
N ARG A 104 1.22 -1.03 -0.18
CA ARG A 104 2.65 -1.22 -0.10
C ARG A 104 3.05 -1.60 1.31
N ALA A 105 3.53 -2.84 1.46
CA ALA A 105 4.06 -3.37 2.70
C ALA A 105 3.02 -3.63 3.81
N THR A 106 1.74 -3.90 3.45
CA THR A 106 0.71 -4.34 4.39
C THR A 106 0.33 -5.79 4.15
N PHE A 107 0.10 -6.19 2.91
CA PHE A 107 -0.33 -7.53 2.55
C PHE A 107 0.58 -8.64 3.09
N HIS A 108 1.88 -8.42 3.19
CA HIS A 108 2.82 -9.42 3.72
C HIS A 108 2.67 -9.70 5.23
N PHE A 109 1.99 -8.83 5.99
CA PHE A 109 1.68 -9.10 7.40
C PHE A 109 0.51 -10.04 7.61
N LEU A 110 -0.26 -10.31 6.56
CA LEU A 110 -1.35 -11.29 6.59
C LEU A 110 -0.74 -12.68 6.41
N VAL A 111 -0.49 -13.36 7.51
CA VAL A 111 0.24 -14.65 7.52
C VAL A 111 -0.67 -15.87 7.62
N THR A 112 -1.95 -15.70 8.02
CA THR A 112 -2.92 -16.80 8.08
C THR A 112 -3.81 -16.83 6.83
N SER A 113 -4.32 -18.00 6.49
CA SER A 113 -5.23 -18.19 5.35
C SER A 113 -6.50 -17.34 5.50
N GLU A 114 -7.00 -17.22 6.73
CA GLU A 114 -8.21 -16.45 7.06
C GLU A 114 -8.00 -14.95 6.80
N GLN A 115 -6.88 -14.40 7.26
CA GLN A 115 -6.55 -12.98 7.02
C GLN A 115 -6.40 -12.69 5.53
N ILE A 116 -5.71 -13.58 4.81
CA ILE A 116 -5.52 -13.43 3.36
C ILE A 116 -6.88 -13.51 2.64
N SER A 117 -7.72 -14.51 2.98
CA SER A 117 -9.06 -14.64 2.39
C SER A 117 -9.90 -13.38 2.60
N VAL A 118 -9.93 -12.86 3.83
CA VAL A 118 -10.66 -11.62 4.14
C VAL A 118 -10.13 -10.44 3.32
N TYR A 119 -8.82 -10.30 3.18
CA TYR A 119 -8.23 -9.23 2.35
C TYR A 119 -8.64 -9.36 0.88
N LEU A 120 -8.55 -10.56 0.32
CA LEU A 120 -8.94 -10.83 -1.07
C LEU A 120 -10.43 -10.53 -1.31
N ASP A 121 -11.30 -10.91 -0.37
CA ASP A 121 -12.73 -10.57 -0.41
C ASP A 121 -12.95 -9.05 -0.39
N ARG A 122 -12.20 -8.31 0.45
CA ARG A 122 -12.26 -6.84 0.48
C ARG A 122 -11.81 -6.24 -0.84
N ALA A 123 -10.66 -6.67 -1.37
CA ALA A 123 -10.17 -6.20 -2.66
C ALA A 123 -11.19 -6.49 -3.77
N SER A 124 -11.72 -7.71 -3.84
CA SER A 124 -12.73 -8.10 -4.83
C SER A 124 -14.01 -7.27 -4.72
N LYS A 125 -14.43 -6.91 -3.52
CA LYS A 125 -15.68 -6.16 -3.29
C LYS A 125 -15.53 -4.66 -3.55
N TYR A 126 -14.38 -4.08 -3.21
CA TYR A 126 -14.23 -2.63 -3.12
C TYR A 126 -13.29 -2.02 -4.17
N VAL A 127 -12.59 -2.83 -4.96
CA VAL A 127 -11.81 -2.34 -6.12
C VAL A 127 -12.70 -2.32 -7.36
N SER A 128 -12.84 -1.15 -7.98
CA SER A 128 -13.62 -1.00 -9.23
C SER A 128 -12.76 -1.10 -10.50
N ASP A 129 -11.46 -0.78 -10.45
CA ASP A 129 -10.63 -0.79 -11.66
C ASP A 129 -9.23 -1.41 -11.41
N TYR A 130 -8.36 -0.79 -10.60
CA TYR A 130 -6.97 -1.21 -10.46
C TYR A 130 -6.57 -1.56 -9.03
N LEU A 131 -5.73 -2.59 -8.93
CA LEU A 131 -5.12 -3.02 -7.68
C LEU A 131 -3.60 -3.01 -7.85
N ILE A 132 -2.88 -2.42 -6.88
CA ILE A 132 -1.41 -2.41 -6.80
C ILE A 132 -1.02 -3.04 -5.47
N ILE A 133 -0.21 -4.10 -5.51
CA ILE A 133 0.34 -4.75 -4.31
C ILE A 133 1.86 -4.73 -4.38
N GLY A 134 2.48 -4.05 -3.41
CA GLY A 134 3.91 -4.06 -3.18
C GLY A 134 4.25 -4.81 -1.91
N THR A 135 4.94 -5.94 -2.01
CA THR A 135 5.27 -6.80 -0.87
C THR A 135 6.69 -7.35 -0.97
N PHE A 136 7.18 -8.05 0.05
CA PHE A 136 8.48 -8.69 -0.04
C PHE A 136 8.47 -9.87 -1.01
N SER A 137 9.49 -9.90 -1.89
CA SER A 137 9.74 -11.06 -2.74
C SER A 137 10.34 -12.23 -1.93
N GLU A 138 10.52 -13.38 -2.55
CA GLU A 138 11.20 -14.50 -1.92
C GLU A 138 12.62 -14.17 -1.44
N LYS A 139 13.30 -13.20 -2.08
CA LYS A 139 14.61 -12.67 -1.67
C LYS A 139 14.53 -11.58 -0.59
N GLY A 140 13.33 -11.24 -0.15
CA GLY A 140 13.10 -10.27 0.92
C GLY A 140 13.48 -10.82 2.31
N PRO A 141 13.38 -9.99 3.36
CA PRO A 141 13.71 -10.37 4.73
C PRO A 141 12.71 -11.40 5.27
N GLU A 142 13.12 -12.12 6.32
CA GLU A 142 12.25 -13.11 7.01
C GLU A 142 11.25 -12.44 7.97
N ARG A 143 11.51 -11.20 8.38
CA ARG A 143 10.68 -10.44 9.31
C ARG A 143 10.65 -8.97 8.93
N CYS A 144 9.52 -8.32 9.19
CA CYS A 144 9.37 -6.87 9.10
C CYS A 144 8.97 -6.31 10.45
N SER A 145 9.70 -5.30 10.94
CA SER A 145 9.42 -4.70 12.27
C SER A 145 9.36 -5.71 13.43
N GLY A 146 10.09 -6.82 13.32
CA GLY A 146 10.08 -7.90 14.30
C GLY A 146 8.89 -8.87 14.18
N LEU A 147 7.95 -8.60 13.29
CA LEU A 147 6.78 -9.45 13.03
C LEU A 147 7.07 -10.48 11.94
N PRO A 148 6.43 -11.65 12.00
CA PRO A 148 6.46 -12.60 10.89
C PRO A 148 5.77 -11.99 9.68
N ILE A 149 6.26 -12.36 8.49
CA ILE A 149 5.70 -11.94 7.21
C ILE A 149 5.58 -13.12 6.27
N ARG A 150 4.75 -12.97 5.24
CA ARG A 150 4.68 -13.87 4.10
C ARG A 150 5.37 -13.23 2.91
N LYS A 151 6.23 -13.97 2.23
CA LYS A 151 6.90 -13.58 0.99
C LYS A 151 6.14 -14.12 -0.20
N TYR A 152 6.29 -13.47 -1.34
CA TYR A 152 5.58 -13.85 -2.56
C TYR A 152 6.51 -13.77 -3.78
N ASP A 153 6.33 -14.69 -4.71
CA ASP A 153 6.78 -14.58 -6.08
C ASP A 153 5.65 -14.07 -7.00
N GLU A 154 5.94 -13.91 -8.28
CA GLU A 154 4.99 -13.43 -9.27
C GLU A 154 3.82 -14.41 -9.50
N ASP A 155 4.09 -15.71 -9.49
CA ASP A 155 3.08 -16.74 -9.71
C ASP A 155 2.11 -16.81 -8.53
N GLN A 156 2.65 -16.78 -7.32
CA GLN A 156 1.86 -16.74 -6.08
C GLN A 156 0.99 -15.47 -6.00
N MET A 157 1.52 -14.30 -6.38
CA MET A 157 0.75 -13.05 -6.45
C MET A 157 -0.35 -13.16 -7.50
N SER A 158 -0.02 -13.65 -8.70
CA SER A 158 -0.99 -13.82 -9.77
C SER A 158 -2.11 -14.78 -9.40
N LEU A 159 -1.77 -15.89 -8.75
CA LEU A 159 -2.75 -16.88 -8.27
C LEU A 159 -3.63 -16.30 -7.16
N SER A 160 -3.05 -15.57 -6.20
CA SER A 160 -3.81 -15.01 -5.08
C SER A 160 -4.92 -14.06 -5.53
N PHE A 161 -4.69 -13.30 -6.59
CA PHE A 161 -5.66 -12.33 -7.10
C PHE A 161 -6.38 -12.78 -8.38
N SER A 162 -6.25 -14.06 -8.80
CA SER A 162 -6.85 -14.57 -10.04
C SER A 162 -8.38 -14.56 -10.03
N ASP A 163 -9.00 -14.64 -8.85
CA ASP A 163 -10.45 -14.51 -8.70
C ASP A 163 -10.85 -13.03 -8.68
N GLY A 164 -11.34 -12.56 -9.84
CA GLY A 164 -11.83 -11.20 -10.04
C GLY A 164 -10.80 -10.20 -10.55
N PHE A 165 -9.52 -10.59 -10.75
CA PHE A 165 -8.51 -9.69 -11.28
C PHE A 165 -7.64 -10.34 -12.34
N LYS A 166 -7.26 -9.56 -13.35
CA LYS A 166 -6.27 -9.92 -14.36
C LYS A 166 -4.97 -9.17 -14.12
N LYS A 167 -3.86 -9.90 -14.01
CA LYS A 167 -2.52 -9.30 -13.88
C LYS A 167 -2.22 -8.42 -15.11
N ILE A 168 -1.70 -7.21 -14.84
CA ILE A 168 -1.18 -6.30 -15.86
C ILE A 168 0.35 -6.47 -15.93
N SER A 169 1.04 -6.25 -14.81
CA SER A 169 2.50 -6.36 -14.76
C SER A 169 2.99 -6.66 -13.35
N CYS A 170 4.17 -7.26 -13.25
CA CYS A 170 4.94 -7.38 -12.01
C CYS A 170 6.37 -6.93 -12.24
N ILE A 171 6.96 -6.29 -11.25
CA ILE A 171 8.37 -5.93 -11.22
C ILE A 171 8.98 -6.35 -9.88
N THR A 172 10.22 -6.79 -9.90
CA THR A 172 10.99 -7.07 -8.68
C THR A 172 12.15 -6.11 -8.62
N LEU A 173 12.34 -5.46 -7.46
CA LEU A 173 13.38 -4.46 -7.28
C LEU A 173 13.93 -4.45 -5.86
N ASP A 174 15.14 -3.94 -5.72
CA ASP A 174 15.77 -3.70 -4.42
C ASP A 174 15.38 -2.30 -3.91
N HIS A 175 14.82 -2.26 -2.72
CA HIS A 175 14.66 -1.04 -1.94
C HIS A 175 15.89 -0.86 -1.05
N GLU A 176 16.61 0.25 -1.23
CA GLU A 176 17.68 0.62 -0.33
C GLU A 176 17.10 1.31 0.92
N THR A 177 17.34 0.71 2.08
CA THR A 177 16.89 1.25 3.35
C THR A 177 17.75 2.44 3.78
N PRO A 178 17.28 3.30 4.72
CA PRO A 178 18.12 4.35 5.31
C PRO A 178 19.42 3.84 5.97
N PHE A 179 19.49 2.53 6.26
CA PHE A 179 20.66 1.87 6.84
C PHE A 179 21.63 1.31 5.79
N LYS A 180 21.44 1.65 4.50
CA LYS A 180 22.22 1.13 3.37
C LYS A 180 22.15 -0.40 3.22
N THR A 181 21.10 -1.02 3.73
CA THR A 181 20.78 -2.42 3.46
C THR A 181 19.73 -2.50 2.36
N LYS A 182 19.68 -3.63 1.65
CA LYS A 182 18.72 -3.86 0.59
C LYS A 182 17.60 -4.76 1.08
N GLN A 183 16.38 -4.42 0.68
CA GLN A 183 15.20 -5.24 0.86
C GLN A 183 14.57 -5.47 -0.51
N ASN A 184 14.41 -6.73 -0.90
CA ASN A 184 13.87 -7.05 -2.21
C ASN A 184 12.35 -7.14 -2.16
N PHE A 185 11.70 -6.31 -2.99
CA PHE A 185 10.25 -6.22 -3.13
C PHE A 185 9.80 -6.75 -4.48
N ILE A 186 8.59 -7.28 -4.51
CA ILE A 186 7.80 -7.48 -5.72
C ILE A 186 6.61 -6.53 -5.69
N TYR A 187 6.37 -5.85 -6.80
CA TYR A 187 5.18 -5.03 -7.03
C TYR A 187 4.41 -5.62 -8.19
N CYS A 188 3.13 -5.90 -8.00
CA CYS A 188 2.24 -6.36 -9.05
C CYS A 188 1.05 -5.42 -9.18
N SER A 189 0.64 -5.17 -10.41
CA SER A 189 -0.60 -4.47 -10.72
C SER A 189 -1.59 -5.38 -11.44
N PHE A 190 -2.84 -5.15 -11.13
CA PHE A 190 -3.96 -5.94 -11.63
C PHE A 190 -5.09 -5.02 -12.06
N ARG A 191 -5.92 -5.51 -12.97
CA ARG A 191 -7.17 -4.88 -13.39
C ARG A 191 -8.35 -5.74 -12.99
N ARG A 192 -9.41 -5.12 -12.50
CA ARG A 192 -10.69 -5.76 -12.20
C ARG A 192 -11.31 -6.33 -13.49
N ILE A 193 -11.88 -7.55 -13.43
CA ILE A 193 -12.58 -8.23 -14.53
C ILE A 193 -14.04 -8.45 -14.20
#